data_672e3a47652289c8d38d158c666f3845
#
_entry.id   672e3a47652289c8d38d158c666f3845
#
_cell.length_a   1.000
_cell.length_b   1.000
_cell.length_c   1.000
_cell.angle_alpha   90.00
_cell.angle_beta   90.00
_cell.angle_gamma   90.00
#
_symmetry.space_group_name_H-M   'P 1'
#
loop_
_entity.id
_entity.type
_entity.pdbx_description
1 polymer ?
#
loop_
_entity_poly.entity_id
_entity_poly.type
_entity_poly.pdbx_seq_one_letter_code
_entity_poly.pdbx_strand_id
1 'polypeptide(L)'
;MTITDLDARLAGLSLAELELLEQELAAKLWQKRWQKWTPYPWQVPPDEIETLGWWLQLGGRGTGKTDGCARYMVAHVNGPPCDPRLRGGHRMAIVAPTQGDAVEACVNGPSGLRAHDPRVVLRTTAGGTFARWPSGAEAKLFGAHTPDDVERLRAGGNRCLVWMEEVAAQRRLGEAITHSEMGLRIGPNPHYIASTTPKPRTELIALTKREDVTVTRGRTRDAIHLPQAQRDHLMRKYAGTRIAAQELDGVLLEDIEGALWSRTGLDRARVGAAPPMARIVVALDPAATSHDESDEMGIIVAGLGQQYIPDRNGFQRQHGYALDDLSGRMPPVEAARRAIRAYHEHRADAIVAEVNNGGEWIGTVVRQIDPTVHYRTVTASRGKVTRAEPVAALTEQGSAHIVGSLPDLEEQLVTWVPGDASPDRLDAYVWALTDLMLAPAGNLAAVA
;
A
#
# COMPACT_ATOMS: atom_id res chain seq x y z
N MET A 1 49.44 6.91 17.72
CA MET A 1 49.68 5.65 16.98
C MET A 1 49.81 6.01 15.52
N THR A 2 50.94 5.79 14.92
CA THR A 2 51.19 6.06 13.50
C THR A 2 50.66 4.91 12.66
N ILE A 3 50.46 5.13 11.34
CA ILE A 3 50.01 4.10 10.41
C ILE A 3 50.98 2.89 10.45
N THR A 4 52.27 3.15 10.57
CA THR A 4 53.33 2.13 10.67
C THR A 4 53.22 1.26 11.94
N ASP A 5 52.79 1.82 13.09
CA ASP A 5 52.52 1.04 14.31
C ASP A 5 51.30 0.13 14.16
N LEU A 6 50.31 0.57 13.38
CA LEU A 6 49.10 -0.21 13.14
C LEU A 6 49.42 -1.40 12.21
N ASP A 7 50.15 -1.17 11.10
CA ASP A 7 50.57 -2.21 10.17
C ASP A 7 51.41 -3.28 10.84
N ALA A 8 52.34 -2.91 11.72
CA ALA A 8 53.18 -3.85 12.48
C ALA A 8 52.36 -4.73 13.45
N ARG A 9 51.29 -4.18 14.05
CA ARG A 9 50.37 -4.96 14.93
C ARG A 9 49.46 -5.88 14.14
N LEU A 10 48.98 -5.45 12.97
CA LEU A 10 48.12 -6.29 12.09
C LEU A 10 48.94 -7.46 11.50
N ALA A 11 50.19 -7.23 11.13
CA ALA A 11 51.07 -8.27 10.57
C ALA A 11 51.37 -9.44 11.53
N GLY A 12 51.17 -9.28 12.85
CA GLY A 12 51.37 -10.31 13.84
C GLY A 12 50.13 -11.15 14.18
N LEU A 13 48.97 -10.82 13.58
CA LEU A 13 47.70 -11.50 13.89
C LEU A 13 47.47 -12.66 12.90
N SER A 14 46.90 -13.75 13.43
CA SER A 14 46.39 -14.84 12.59
C SER A 14 45.14 -14.39 11.79
N LEU A 15 44.81 -15.12 10.75
CA LEU A 15 43.62 -14.84 9.94
C LEU A 15 42.34 -14.76 10.77
N ALA A 16 42.19 -15.68 11.74
CA ALA A 16 41.03 -15.70 12.64
C ALA A 16 40.96 -14.47 13.57
N GLU A 17 42.11 -13.98 14.04
CA GLU A 17 42.20 -12.76 14.86
C GLU A 17 41.92 -11.50 14.04
N LEU A 18 42.36 -11.49 12.78
CA LEU A 18 42.04 -10.39 11.84
C LEU A 18 40.53 -10.35 11.52
N GLU A 19 39.90 -11.48 11.29
CA GLU A 19 38.44 -11.58 11.06
C GLU A 19 37.65 -11.14 12.29
N LEU A 20 38.09 -11.51 13.52
CA LEU A 20 37.47 -11.09 14.76
C LEU A 20 37.60 -9.58 14.96
N LEU A 21 38.81 -9.02 14.73
CA LEU A 21 39.07 -7.60 14.81
C LEU A 21 38.27 -6.79 13.79
N GLU A 22 38.11 -7.29 12.58
CA GLU A 22 37.27 -6.69 11.54
C GLU A 22 35.80 -6.64 11.99
N GLN A 23 35.29 -7.73 12.55
CA GLN A 23 33.94 -7.80 13.10
C GLN A 23 33.73 -6.81 14.25
N GLU A 24 34.68 -6.70 15.20
CA GLU A 24 34.61 -5.73 16.29
C GLU A 24 34.67 -4.29 15.81
N LEU A 25 35.53 -4.00 14.81
CA LEU A 25 35.62 -2.67 14.22
C LEU A 25 34.34 -2.31 13.46
N ALA A 26 33.79 -3.25 12.71
CA ALA A 26 32.51 -3.07 12.04
C ALA A 26 31.38 -2.79 13.02
N ALA A 27 31.30 -3.54 14.12
CA ALA A 27 30.33 -3.31 15.21
C ALA A 27 30.49 -1.93 15.86
N LYS A 28 31.74 -1.50 16.16
CA LYS A 28 32.03 -0.18 16.74
C LYS A 28 31.70 0.97 15.77
N LEU A 29 31.97 0.80 14.48
CA LEU A 29 31.62 1.78 13.45
C LEU A 29 30.11 1.86 13.27
N TRP A 30 29.40 0.75 13.33
CA TRP A 30 27.96 0.67 13.33
C TRP A 30 27.35 1.44 14.51
N GLN A 31 27.81 1.16 15.76
CA GLN A 31 27.39 1.90 16.95
C GLN A 31 27.67 3.41 16.83
N LYS A 32 28.86 3.80 16.33
CA LYS A 32 29.23 5.21 16.17
C LYS A 32 28.38 5.94 15.12
N ARG A 33 27.86 5.26 14.11
CA ARG A 33 26.91 5.84 13.15
C ARG A 33 25.54 6.04 13.75
N TRP A 34 25.05 5.10 14.56
CA TRP A 34 23.84 5.28 15.35
C TRP A 34 23.94 6.47 16.30
N GLN A 35 25.07 6.65 16.97
CA GLN A 35 25.29 7.76 17.90
C GLN A 35 25.24 9.15 17.24
N LYS A 36 25.44 9.28 15.94
CA LYS A 36 25.36 10.56 15.20
C LYS A 36 23.95 10.94 14.78
N TRP A 37 23.00 10.04 14.88
CA TRP A 37 21.59 10.27 14.57
C TRP A 37 20.79 10.26 15.85
N THR A 38 19.95 11.27 16.04
CA THR A 38 18.99 11.29 17.16
C THR A 38 17.66 10.80 16.66
N PRO A 39 17.34 9.50 16.82
CA PRO A 39 16.06 8.96 16.39
C PRO A 39 14.93 9.48 17.25
N TYR A 40 13.74 9.54 16.70
CA TYR A 40 12.54 9.61 17.52
C TYR A 40 12.32 8.28 18.24
N PRO A 41 11.59 8.28 19.38
CA PRO A 41 11.36 7.04 20.13
C PRO A 41 10.76 5.90 19.27
N TRP A 42 9.93 6.23 18.28
CA TRP A 42 9.34 5.25 17.39
C TRP A 42 10.25 4.75 16.27
N GLN A 43 11.39 5.41 16.05
CA GLN A 43 12.42 5.01 15.10
C GLN A 43 13.55 4.23 15.75
N VAL A 44 13.47 3.99 17.06
CA VAL A 44 14.42 3.12 17.78
C VAL A 44 13.94 1.69 17.60
N PRO A 45 14.77 0.80 17.01
CA PRO A 45 14.44 -0.61 16.94
C PRO A 45 14.34 -1.19 18.36
N PRO A 46 13.44 -2.15 18.61
CA PRO A 46 13.42 -2.86 19.88
C PRO A 46 14.71 -3.65 20.08
N ASP A 47 15.13 -3.81 21.32
CA ASP A 47 16.37 -4.55 21.66
C ASP A 47 16.31 -6.01 21.16
N GLU A 48 15.10 -6.58 21.10
CA GLU A 48 14.84 -7.95 20.68
C GLU A 48 14.55 -8.10 19.18
N ILE A 49 14.73 -7.06 18.36
CA ILE A 49 14.34 -7.14 16.93
C ILE A 49 14.99 -8.33 16.21
N GLU A 50 16.23 -8.64 16.56
CA GLU A 50 16.98 -9.74 15.98
C GLU A 50 16.54 -11.13 16.50
N THR A 51 15.66 -11.18 17.50
CA THR A 51 15.11 -12.43 18.06
C THR A 51 13.61 -12.58 17.81
N LEU A 52 12.86 -11.47 17.68
CA LEU A 52 11.41 -11.46 17.54
C LEU A 52 10.92 -11.51 16.10
N GLY A 53 11.74 -11.19 15.12
CA GLY A 53 11.41 -11.31 13.73
C GLY A 53 10.88 -10.03 13.06
N TRP A 54 10.02 -9.21 13.69
CA TRP A 54 9.44 -8.03 13.07
C TRP A 54 9.53 -6.77 13.92
N TRP A 55 9.96 -5.69 13.29
CA TRP A 55 9.76 -4.34 13.80
C TRP A 55 8.84 -3.56 12.87
N LEU A 56 7.63 -3.27 13.33
CA LEU A 56 6.61 -2.56 12.58
C LEU A 56 6.45 -1.12 13.11
N GLN A 57 6.79 -0.14 12.29
CA GLN A 57 6.60 1.28 12.58
C GLN A 57 5.23 1.74 12.07
N LEU A 58 4.25 1.89 12.95
CA LEU A 58 3.00 2.55 12.67
C LEU A 58 3.13 4.04 12.96
N GLY A 59 2.79 4.89 12.01
CA GLY A 59 2.93 6.32 12.27
C GLY A 59 2.08 7.18 11.35
N GLY A 60 1.68 8.33 11.87
CA GLY A 60 1.02 9.35 11.08
C GLY A 60 1.89 9.87 9.92
N ARG A 61 1.30 10.74 9.12
CA ARG A 61 2.02 11.33 7.97
C ARG A 61 3.22 12.15 8.42
N GLY A 62 4.34 11.97 7.72
CA GLY A 62 5.56 12.73 7.96
C GLY A 62 6.31 12.38 9.25
N THR A 63 6.04 11.25 9.89
CA THR A 63 6.75 10.82 11.11
C THR A 63 8.15 10.24 10.85
N GLY A 64 8.62 10.22 9.60
CA GLY A 64 9.97 9.74 9.26
C GLY A 64 10.11 8.21 9.31
N LYS A 65 9.06 7.45 9.08
CA LYS A 65 9.08 5.98 9.06
C LYS A 65 10.08 5.43 8.04
N THR A 66 9.97 5.88 6.79
CA THR A 66 10.88 5.51 5.69
C THR A 66 12.33 5.86 6.01
N ASP A 67 12.58 7.05 6.61
CA ASP A 67 13.91 7.49 7.07
C ASP A 67 14.48 6.53 8.12
N GLY A 68 13.67 6.12 9.11
CA GLY A 68 14.06 5.16 10.13
C GLY A 68 14.43 3.79 9.54
N CYS A 69 13.61 3.26 8.63
CA CYS A 69 13.89 1.98 7.96
C CYS A 69 15.14 2.05 7.06
N ALA A 70 15.32 3.16 6.30
CA ALA A 70 16.48 3.33 5.45
C ALA A 70 17.78 3.41 6.27
N ARG A 71 17.77 4.15 7.37
CA ARG A 71 18.92 4.23 8.29
C ARG A 71 19.24 2.89 8.92
N TYR A 72 18.21 2.15 9.34
CA TYR A 72 18.38 0.82 9.87
C TYR A 72 19.06 -0.11 8.85
N MET A 73 18.56 -0.15 7.61
CA MET A 73 19.16 -0.98 6.56
C MET A 73 20.60 -0.56 6.23
N VAL A 74 20.91 0.74 6.18
CA VAL A 74 22.29 1.23 6.00
C VAL A 74 23.17 0.82 7.17
N ALA A 75 22.68 0.90 8.41
CA ALA A 75 23.41 0.46 9.58
C ALA A 75 23.66 -1.06 9.54
N HIS A 76 22.66 -1.85 9.17
CA HIS A 76 22.76 -3.30 9.02
C HIS A 76 23.85 -3.71 7.99
N VAL A 77 23.90 -3.05 6.83
CA VAL A 77 24.93 -3.32 5.80
C VAL A 77 26.33 -2.96 6.26
N ASN A 78 26.48 -1.96 7.13
CA ASN A 78 27.77 -1.55 7.66
C ASN A 78 28.11 -2.22 9.02
N GLY A 79 27.28 -3.14 9.48
CA GLY A 79 27.49 -3.96 10.66
C GLY A 79 28.21 -5.28 10.32
N PRO A 80 28.26 -6.21 11.30
CA PRO A 80 28.81 -7.54 11.09
C PRO A 80 28.11 -8.28 9.94
N PRO A 81 28.86 -9.05 9.13
CA PRO A 81 28.25 -9.81 8.03
C PRO A 81 27.31 -10.89 8.56
N CYS A 82 26.11 -10.99 8.01
CA CYS A 82 25.16 -12.05 8.33
C CYS A 82 25.64 -13.41 7.82
N ASP A 83 26.33 -13.42 6.68
CA ASP A 83 27.04 -14.61 6.15
C ASP A 83 28.38 -14.17 5.54
N PRO A 84 29.52 -14.45 6.19
CA PRO A 84 30.84 -14.07 5.68
C PRO A 84 31.21 -14.67 4.32
N ARG A 85 30.56 -15.77 3.91
CA ARG A 85 30.78 -16.41 2.61
C ARG A 85 30.18 -15.61 1.44
N LEU A 86 29.28 -14.69 1.72
CA LEU A 86 28.65 -13.83 0.72
C LEU A 86 29.50 -12.59 0.48
N ARG A 87 29.68 -12.22 -0.77
CA ARG A 87 30.28 -10.94 -1.13
C ARG A 87 29.47 -9.81 -0.48
N GLY A 88 30.09 -9.04 0.41
CA GLY A 88 29.46 -7.96 1.18
C GLY A 88 28.60 -8.42 2.35
N GLY A 89 28.59 -9.73 2.68
CA GLY A 89 28.01 -10.27 3.91
C GLY A 89 26.49 -10.27 4.02
N HIS A 90 25.77 -9.56 3.13
CA HIS A 90 24.33 -9.31 3.27
C HIS A 90 23.57 -9.51 1.95
N ARG A 91 22.42 -10.15 2.06
CA ARG A 91 21.38 -10.21 1.00
C ARG A 91 20.06 -9.80 1.60
N MET A 92 19.42 -8.80 1.01
CA MET A 92 18.23 -8.17 1.57
C MET A 92 17.15 -8.02 0.51
N ALA A 93 15.94 -7.67 0.95
CA ALA A 93 14.87 -7.27 0.05
C ALA A 93 14.22 -5.97 0.53
N ILE A 94 13.70 -5.21 -0.43
CA ILE A 94 12.79 -4.09 -0.20
C ILE A 94 11.51 -4.41 -0.95
N VAL A 95 10.40 -4.43 -0.22
CA VAL A 95 9.06 -4.71 -0.75
C VAL A 95 8.18 -3.48 -0.51
N ALA A 96 7.68 -2.87 -1.57
CA ALA A 96 6.82 -1.70 -1.51
C ALA A 96 5.49 -1.97 -2.27
N PRO A 97 4.50 -1.09 -2.25
CA PRO A 97 3.27 -1.27 -3.02
C PRO A 97 3.54 -1.59 -4.48
N THR A 98 4.42 -0.83 -5.13
CA THR A 98 4.95 -1.15 -6.46
C THR A 98 6.48 -1.16 -6.46
N GLN A 99 7.09 -1.78 -7.47
CA GLN A 99 8.55 -1.71 -7.64
C GLN A 99 9.03 -0.26 -7.88
N GLY A 100 8.21 0.58 -8.51
CA GLY A 100 8.47 2.01 -8.67
C GLY A 100 8.58 2.72 -7.32
N ASP A 101 7.66 2.45 -6.40
CA ASP A 101 7.69 3.01 -5.04
C ASP A 101 8.95 2.56 -4.28
N ALA A 102 9.36 1.30 -4.44
CA ALA A 102 10.60 0.80 -3.84
C ALA A 102 11.82 1.58 -4.37
N VAL A 103 11.85 1.92 -5.66
CA VAL A 103 12.92 2.74 -6.25
C VAL A 103 12.87 4.18 -5.75
N GLU A 104 11.70 4.83 -5.86
CA GLU A 104 11.58 6.26 -5.61
C GLU A 104 11.57 6.60 -4.12
N ALA A 105 10.78 5.89 -3.31
CA ALA A 105 10.70 6.21 -1.89
C ALA A 105 11.88 5.61 -1.10
N CYS A 106 12.18 4.32 -1.30
CA CYS A 106 13.14 3.62 -0.44
C CYS A 106 14.61 3.84 -0.85
N VAL A 107 14.89 4.14 -2.12
CA VAL A 107 16.27 4.29 -2.59
C VAL A 107 16.61 5.74 -2.94
N ASN A 108 15.88 6.36 -3.87
CA ASN A 108 16.23 7.67 -4.43
C ASN A 108 15.70 8.85 -3.60
N GLY A 109 14.60 8.67 -2.88
CA GLY A 109 13.91 9.72 -2.16
C GLY A 109 14.74 10.38 -1.05
N PRO A 110 14.31 11.54 -0.55
CA PRO A 110 15.05 12.30 0.47
C PRO A 110 15.18 11.57 1.81
N SER A 111 14.35 10.56 2.05
CA SER A 111 14.39 9.67 3.21
C SER A 111 14.87 8.25 2.86
N GLY A 112 15.31 8.03 1.62
CA GLY A 112 15.74 6.72 1.13
C GLY A 112 17.20 6.41 1.40
N LEU A 113 17.64 5.24 0.92
CA LEU A 113 19.00 4.73 1.18
C LEU A 113 20.09 5.70 0.75
N ARG A 114 19.94 6.35 -0.42
CA ARG A 114 20.95 7.28 -0.96
C ARG A 114 21.14 8.55 -0.13
N ALA A 115 20.10 8.98 0.58
CA ALA A 115 20.21 10.12 1.50
C ALA A 115 21.13 9.79 2.69
N HIS A 116 21.25 8.51 3.06
CA HIS A 116 22.05 8.04 4.20
C HIS A 116 23.35 7.36 3.80
N ASP A 117 23.41 6.78 2.60
CA ASP A 117 24.63 6.25 1.99
C ASP A 117 24.66 6.56 0.50
N PRO A 118 25.29 7.68 0.08
CA PRO A 118 25.35 8.08 -1.33
C PRO A 118 26.10 7.09 -2.23
N ARG A 119 26.82 6.12 -1.66
CA ARG A 119 27.54 5.07 -2.41
C ARG A 119 26.61 3.99 -2.97
N VAL A 120 25.33 3.95 -2.51
CA VAL A 120 24.34 3.01 -3.03
C VAL A 120 24.03 3.31 -4.47
N VAL A 121 24.12 2.29 -5.33
CA VAL A 121 23.79 2.37 -6.75
C VAL A 121 22.65 1.44 -7.11
N LEU A 122 21.70 1.91 -7.91
CA LEU A 122 20.68 1.07 -8.51
C LEU A 122 21.26 0.34 -9.73
N ARG A 123 20.96 -0.96 -9.83
CA ARG A 123 21.32 -1.80 -10.98
C ARG A 123 20.14 -2.67 -11.37
N THR A 124 19.72 -2.56 -12.63
CA THR A 124 18.71 -3.45 -13.21
C THR A 124 19.41 -4.50 -14.07
N THR A 125 19.07 -5.75 -13.87
CA THR A 125 19.57 -6.92 -14.59
C THR A 125 18.39 -7.81 -14.98
N ALA A 126 18.63 -8.87 -15.74
CA ALA A 126 17.60 -9.88 -16.01
C ALA A 126 17.00 -10.49 -14.71
N GLY A 127 17.77 -10.51 -13.61
CA GLY A 127 17.30 -10.99 -12.29
C GLY A 127 16.44 -10.00 -11.50
N GLY A 128 16.26 -8.76 -11.96
CA GLY A 128 15.49 -7.69 -11.31
C GLY A 128 16.30 -6.43 -11.03
N THR A 129 15.73 -5.54 -10.23
CA THR A 129 16.35 -4.27 -9.80
C THR A 129 16.93 -4.43 -8.39
N PHE A 130 18.13 -3.90 -8.19
CA PHE A 130 18.90 -4.04 -6.95
C PHE A 130 19.46 -2.69 -6.51
N ALA A 131 19.39 -2.40 -5.23
CA ALA A 131 20.24 -1.43 -4.56
C ALA A 131 21.52 -2.14 -4.12
N ARG A 132 22.69 -1.67 -4.57
CA ARG A 132 23.99 -2.30 -4.32
C ARG A 132 24.95 -1.35 -3.63
N TRP A 133 25.69 -1.89 -2.68
CA TRP A 133 26.76 -1.20 -1.96
C TRP A 133 28.14 -1.56 -2.54
N PRO A 134 29.16 -0.70 -2.35
CA PRO A 134 30.52 -1.01 -2.78
C PRO A 134 31.10 -2.29 -2.21
N SER A 135 30.69 -2.68 -0.97
CA SER A 135 31.04 -3.94 -0.33
C SER A 135 30.61 -5.16 -1.13
N GLY A 136 29.57 -5.05 -1.95
CA GLY A 136 28.90 -6.14 -2.63
C GLY A 136 27.64 -6.65 -1.94
N ALA A 137 27.26 -6.03 -0.81
CA ALA A 137 25.93 -6.20 -0.23
C ALA A 137 24.87 -5.69 -1.20
N GLU A 138 23.70 -6.33 -1.21
CA GLU A 138 22.63 -5.94 -2.12
C GLU A 138 21.24 -6.14 -1.50
N ALA A 139 20.31 -5.25 -1.86
CA ALA A 139 18.89 -5.37 -1.59
C ALA A 139 18.13 -5.44 -2.92
N LYS A 140 17.39 -6.54 -3.15
CA LYS A 140 16.52 -6.68 -4.32
C LYS A 140 15.19 -5.98 -4.07
N LEU A 141 14.68 -5.26 -5.08
CA LEU A 141 13.47 -4.46 -5.01
C LEU A 141 12.29 -5.20 -5.63
N PHE A 142 11.15 -5.18 -4.93
CA PHE A 142 9.93 -5.85 -5.33
C PHE A 142 8.72 -4.94 -5.17
N GLY A 143 7.69 -5.18 -5.98
CA GLY A 143 6.33 -4.72 -5.74
C GLY A 143 5.51 -5.78 -4.99
N ALA A 144 4.32 -5.37 -4.51
CA ALA A 144 3.31 -6.26 -3.94
C ALA A 144 1.90 -5.90 -4.47
N HIS A 145 1.81 -5.49 -5.73
CA HIS A 145 0.57 -5.06 -6.36
C HIS A 145 -0.10 -6.19 -7.15
N THR A 146 0.66 -6.90 -7.98
CA THR A 146 0.17 -7.97 -8.86
C THR A 146 0.57 -9.36 -8.35
N PRO A 147 -0.11 -10.44 -8.83
CA PRO A 147 0.31 -11.82 -8.54
C PRO A 147 1.76 -12.10 -8.93
N ASP A 148 2.19 -11.59 -10.09
CA ASP A 148 3.55 -11.78 -10.58
C ASP A 148 4.60 -11.10 -9.71
N ASP A 149 4.27 -9.95 -9.11
CA ASP A 149 5.16 -9.25 -8.20
C ASP A 149 5.48 -10.10 -6.97
N VAL A 150 4.45 -10.67 -6.33
CA VAL A 150 4.61 -11.47 -5.11
C VAL A 150 5.18 -12.85 -5.39
N GLU A 151 4.91 -13.46 -6.56
CA GLU A 151 5.54 -14.73 -6.96
C GLU A 151 7.05 -14.59 -7.14
N ARG A 152 7.52 -13.43 -7.62
CA ARG A 152 8.96 -13.10 -7.68
C ARG A 152 9.64 -13.05 -6.31
N LEU A 153 8.89 -12.73 -5.25
CA LEU A 153 9.40 -12.78 -3.87
C LEU A 153 9.75 -14.21 -3.47
N ARG A 154 8.92 -15.20 -3.82
CA ARG A 154 9.14 -16.61 -3.55
C ARG A 154 10.41 -17.12 -4.22
N ALA A 155 10.62 -16.77 -5.49
CA ALA A 155 11.80 -17.17 -6.28
C ALA A 155 13.05 -16.32 -5.98
N GLY A 156 12.96 -15.28 -5.18
CA GLY A 156 13.96 -14.22 -5.05
C GLY A 156 15.20 -14.53 -4.21
N GLY A 157 15.40 -15.77 -3.74
CA GLY A 157 16.59 -16.19 -2.99
C GLY A 157 16.50 -15.92 -1.47
N ASN A 158 17.56 -16.31 -0.76
CA ASN A 158 17.66 -16.18 0.68
C ASN A 158 18.06 -14.75 1.09
N ARG A 159 17.60 -14.30 2.27
CA ARG A 159 17.78 -12.94 2.79
C ARG A 159 18.07 -12.94 4.28
N CYS A 160 18.79 -11.92 4.73
CA CYS A 160 19.01 -11.66 6.16
C CYS A 160 18.06 -10.58 6.71
N LEU A 161 17.59 -9.69 5.85
CA LEU A 161 16.69 -8.58 6.21
C LEU A 161 15.70 -8.33 5.09
N VAL A 162 14.44 -8.14 5.45
CA VAL A 162 13.38 -7.66 4.53
C VAL A 162 12.84 -6.34 5.07
N TRP A 163 12.88 -5.31 4.25
CA TRP A 163 12.20 -4.05 4.51
C TRP A 163 10.89 -4.00 3.74
N MET A 164 9.77 -3.94 4.47
CA MET A 164 8.43 -3.79 3.88
C MET A 164 7.94 -2.36 4.08
N GLU A 165 7.89 -1.60 2.99
CA GLU A 165 7.48 -0.19 2.99
C GLU A 165 6.00 -0.07 2.68
N GLU A 166 5.31 0.81 3.43
CA GLU A 166 3.87 1.11 3.30
C GLU A 166 3.02 -0.17 3.20
N VAL A 167 3.19 -1.07 4.19
CA VAL A 167 2.54 -2.39 4.18
C VAL A 167 1.02 -2.30 4.04
N ALA A 168 0.37 -1.27 4.60
CA ALA A 168 -1.07 -1.08 4.48
C ALA A 168 -1.52 -0.75 3.04
N ALA A 169 -0.63 -0.25 2.18
CA ALA A 169 -0.91 0.04 0.79
C ALA A 169 -0.57 -1.11 -0.17
N GLN A 170 0.09 -2.16 0.31
CA GLN A 170 0.42 -3.33 -0.50
C GLN A 170 -0.82 -4.17 -0.80
N ARG A 171 -1.29 -4.19 -2.03
CA ARG A 171 -2.54 -4.87 -2.43
C ARG A 171 -2.53 -6.37 -2.06
N ARG A 172 -1.37 -7.02 -2.16
CA ARG A 172 -1.18 -8.45 -1.87
C ARG A 172 -0.33 -8.69 -0.61
N LEU A 173 -0.63 -7.96 0.46
CA LEU A 173 0.15 -7.99 1.69
C LEU A 173 0.32 -9.40 2.29
N GLY A 174 -0.76 -10.16 2.40
CA GLY A 174 -0.71 -11.52 2.96
C GLY A 174 0.21 -12.47 2.17
N GLU A 175 0.13 -12.43 0.84
CA GLU A 175 0.99 -13.22 -0.03
C GLU A 175 2.46 -12.72 0.04
N ALA A 176 2.66 -11.39 0.06
CA ALA A 176 3.99 -10.80 0.17
C ALA A 176 4.69 -11.20 1.48
N ILE A 177 3.96 -11.23 2.60
CA ILE A 177 4.46 -11.74 3.88
C ILE A 177 4.84 -13.22 3.73
N THR A 178 3.91 -14.08 3.32
CA THR A 178 4.12 -15.52 3.22
C THR A 178 5.32 -15.87 2.32
N HIS A 179 5.42 -15.24 1.14
CA HIS A 179 6.50 -15.53 0.19
C HIS A 179 7.86 -14.98 0.65
N SER A 180 7.87 -13.84 1.35
CA SER A 180 9.13 -13.29 1.86
C SER A 180 9.66 -14.07 3.07
N GLU A 181 8.78 -14.59 3.92
CA GLU A 181 9.15 -15.45 5.08
C GLU A 181 9.89 -16.72 4.63
N MET A 182 9.48 -17.32 3.51
CA MET A 182 10.16 -18.49 2.94
C MET A 182 11.62 -18.21 2.58
N GLY A 183 11.96 -16.95 2.23
CA GLY A 183 13.30 -16.54 1.85
C GLY A 183 14.16 -15.97 3.00
N LEU A 184 13.62 -15.80 4.19
CA LEU A 184 14.32 -15.16 5.31
C LEU A 184 15.17 -16.20 6.07
N ARG A 185 16.41 -16.46 5.60
CA ARG A 185 17.22 -17.61 6.03
C ARG A 185 18.72 -17.35 6.17
N ILE A 186 19.20 -16.11 6.02
CA ILE A 186 20.64 -15.80 6.09
C ILE A 186 20.96 -15.22 7.46
N GLY A 187 22.01 -15.75 8.06
CA GLY A 187 22.52 -15.32 9.36
C GLY A 187 21.80 -15.95 10.54
N PRO A 188 22.26 -15.64 11.76
CA PRO A 188 21.67 -16.18 12.98
C PRO A 188 20.29 -15.60 13.29
N ASN A 189 20.04 -14.33 12.91
CA ASN A 189 18.85 -13.58 13.28
C ASN A 189 18.24 -12.86 12.05
N PRO A 190 17.70 -13.59 11.06
CA PRO A 190 17.03 -12.96 9.94
C PRO A 190 15.69 -12.35 10.39
N HIS A 191 15.40 -11.11 9.96
CA HIS A 191 14.26 -10.36 10.50
C HIS A 191 13.66 -9.36 9.50
N TYR A 192 12.56 -8.73 9.92
CA TYR A 192 11.83 -7.71 9.16
C TYR A 192 11.91 -6.35 9.82
N ILE A 193 11.98 -5.31 8.97
CA ILE A 193 11.59 -3.97 9.33
C ILE A 193 10.44 -3.55 8.42
N ALA A 194 9.43 -2.94 8.99
CA ALA A 194 8.23 -2.56 8.24
C ALA A 194 7.74 -1.17 8.65
N SER A 195 7.14 -0.46 7.72
CA SER A 195 6.59 0.87 7.96
C SER A 195 5.26 1.05 7.27
N THR A 196 4.35 1.78 7.91
CA THR A 196 3.11 2.22 7.26
C THR A 196 2.40 3.33 8.04
N THR A 197 1.60 4.13 7.33
CA THR A 197 0.43 4.78 7.93
C THR A 197 -0.65 3.72 8.04
N PRO A 198 -1.21 3.47 9.24
CA PRO A 198 -2.15 2.37 9.42
C PRO A 198 -3.42 2.57 8.61
N LYS A 199 -3.94 1.48 8.08
CA LYS A 199 -5.25 1.38 7.44
C LYS A 199 -5.98 0.15 8.00
N PRO A 200 -7.31 0.16 8.09
CA PRO A 200 -8.10 -0.92 8.67
C PRO A 200 -8.14 -2.16 7.76
N ARG A 201 -7.01 -2.84 7.64
CA ARG A 201 -6.85 -4.07 6.84
C ARG A 201 -6.68 -5.28 7.72
N THR A 202 -7.37 -6.36 7.38
CA THR A 202 -7.34 -7.62 8.14
C THR A 202 -5.92 -8.16 8.32
N GLU A 203 -5.11 -8.13 7.24
CA GLU A 203 -3.73 -8.64 7.29
C GLU A 203 -2.85 -7.77 8.20
N LEU A 204 -3.03 -6.44 8.18
CA LEU A 204 -2.28 -5.55 9.06
C LEU A 204 -2.72 -5.70 10.52
N ILE A 205 -4.04 -5.82 10.77
CA ILE A 205 -4.57 -6.06 12.11
C ILE A 205 -4.03 -7.40 12.65
N ALA A 206 -4.04 -8.45 11.83
CA ALA A 206 -3.47 -9.75 12.20
C ALA A 206 -1.96 -9.65 12.49
N LEU A 207 -1.21 -8.93 11.64
CA LEU A 207 0.23 -8.73 11.82
C LEU A 207 0.54 -8.03 13.15
N THR A 208 -0.24 -7.02 13.54
CA THR A 208 -0.02 -6.31 14.83
C THR A 208 -0.32 -7.15 16.06
N LYS A 209 -1.01 -8.26 15.92
CA LYS A 209 -1.40 -9.19 17.01
C LYS A 209 -0.45 -10.39 17.13
N ARG A 210 0.53 -10.53 16.24
CA ARG A 210 1.52 -11.62 16.29
C ARG A 210 2.50 -11.39 17.44
N GLU A 211 2.91 -12.46 18.10
CA GLU A 211 3.88 -12.44 19.22
C GLU A 211 5.30 -12.05 18.77
N ASP A 212 5.65 -12.34 17.50
CA ASP A 212 6.94 -12.03 16.89
C ASP A 212 6.99 -10.63 16.25
N VAL A 213 6.02 -9.74 16.54
CA VAL A 213 5.94 -8.39 15.99
C VAL A 213 5.96 -7.34 17.09
N THR A 214 7.01 -6.54 17.10
CA THR A 214 7.06 -5.33 17.95
C THR A 214 6.59 -4.12 17.17
N VAL A 215 5.59 -3.43 17.71
CA VAL A 215 4.99 -2.24 17.09
C VAL A 215 5.45 -0.98 17.80
N THR A 216 6.09 -0.07 17.06
CA THR A 216 6.35 1.30 17.52
C THR A 216 5.41 2.30 16.85
N ARG A 217 5.03 3.39 17.54
CA ARG A 217 4.05 4.36 17.05
C ARG A 217 4.57 5.78 17.08
N GLY A 218 4.46 6.48 15.93
CA GLY A 218 4.84 7.88 15.78
C GLY A 218 3.64 8.78 15.48
N ARG A 219 3.59 9.95 16.13
CA ARG A 219 2.55 10.97 15.91
C ARG A 219 3.08 12.13 15.08
N THR A 220 2.29 12.61 14.11
CA THR A 220 2.66 13.75 13.25
C THR A 220 3.01 15.00 14.06
N ARG A 221 2.28 15.26 15.17
CA ARG A 221 2.55 16.42 16.04
C ARG A 221 3.94 16.38 16.68
N ASP A 222 4.47 15.18 16.93
CA ASP A 222 5.76 14.97 17.59
C ASP A 222 6.92 14.95 16.58
N ALA A 223 6.64 15.01 15.27
CA ALA A 223 7.63 15.01 14.19
C ALA A 223 8.24 16.40 13.98
N ILE A 224 9.11 16.83 14.90
CA ILE A 224 9.67 18.20 14.92
C ILE A 224 10.62 18.52 13.76
N HIS A 225 11.07 17.52 12.99
CA HIS A 225 11.85 17.72 11.75
C HIS A 225 11.02 18.34 10.62
N LEU A 226 9.68 18.18 10.67
CA LEU A 226 8.80 18.87 9.74
C LEU A 226 8.71 20.35 10.11
N PRO A 227 8.72 21.27 9.12
CA PRO A 227 8.43 22.67 9.36
C PRO A 227 7.08 22.85 10.11
N GLN A 228 7.02 23.79 11.05
CA GLN A 228 5.82 24.04 11.85
C GLN A 228 4.59 24.25 10.97
N ALA A 229 4.73 25.06 9.91
CA ALA A 229 3.63 25.33 8.97
C ALA A 229 3.08 24.06 8.30
N GLN A 230 3.95 23.08 7.99
CA GLN A 230 3.54 21.81 7.40
C GLN A 230 2.83 20.91 8.43
N ARG A 231 3.32 20.85 9.68
CA ARG A 231 2.62 20.15 10.77
C ARG A 231 1.23 20.74 10.99
N ASP A 232 1.15 22.07 11.10
CA ASP A 232 -0.12 22.78 11.30
C ASP A 232 -1.08 22.57 10.12
N HIS A 233 -0.55 22.50 8.90
CA HIS A 233 -1.35 22.18 7.71
C HIS A 233 -1.95 20.78 7.80
N LEU A 234 -1.14 19.76 8.11
CA LEU A 234 -1.61 18.38 8.29
C LEU A 234 -2.62 18.28 9.43
N MET A 235 -2.32 18.90 10.57
CA MET A 235 -3.24 18.92 11.72
C MET A 235 -4.58 19.56 11.35
N ARG A 236 -4.59 20.69 10.64
CA ARG A 236 -5.84 21.32 10.18
C ARG A 236 -6.58 20.49 9.14
N LYS A 237 -5.85 19.86 8.19
CA LYS A 237 -6.45 19.03 7.14
C LYS A 237 -7.29 17.88 7.70
N TYR A 238 -6.84 17.28 8.79
CA TYR A 238 -7.52 16.15 9.41
C TYR A 238 -8.32 16.50 10.66
N ALA A 239 -8.28 17.79 11.11
CA ALA A 239 -9.01 18.24 12.29
C ALA A 239 -10.51 17.94 12.18
N GLY A 240 -11.07 17.32 13.21
CA GLY A 240 -12.48 16.95 13.27
C GLY A 240 -12.88 15.78 12.38
N THR A 241 -11.95 15.18 11.62
CA THR A 241 -12.22 13.97 10.85
C THR A 241 -12.06 12.71 11.69
N ARG A 242 -12.86 11.67 11.40
CA ARG A 242 -12.78 10.37 12.12
C ARG A 242 -11.47 9.65 11.90
N ILE A 243 -10.84 9.87 10.74
CA ILE A 243 -9.55 9.27 10.41
C ILE A 243 -8.35 10.04 10.96
N ALA A 244 -8.56 11.14 11.71
CA ALA A 244 -7.47 11.93 12.28
C ALA A 244 -6.52 11.10 13.16
N ALA A 245 -7.07 10.21 13.99
CA ALA A 245 -6.27 9.31 14.84
C ALA A 245 -5.38 8.37 14.00
N GLN A 246 -5.86 7.89 12.87
CA GLN A 246 -5.09 7.05 11.94
C GLN A 246 -4.01 7.86 11.22
N GLU A 247 -4.39 8.97 10.59
CA GLU A 247 -3.52 9.77 9.71
C GLU A 247 -2.47 10.59 10.48
N LEU A 248 -2.80 11.02 11.72
CA LEU A 248 -1.94 11.87 12.52
C LEU A 248 -1.27 11.15 13.69
N ASP A 249 -1.97 10.23 14.35
CA ASP A 249 -1.47 9.59 15.57
C ASP A 249 -1.00 8.13 15.34
N GLY A 250 -1.14 7.60 14.11
CA GLY A 250 -0.70 6.24 13.79
C GLY A 250 -1.53 5.15 14.48
N VAL A 251 -2.79 5.46 14.82
CA VAL A 251 -3.71 4.51 15.46
C VAL A 251 -4.35 3.64 14.39
N LEU A 252 -4.28 2.34 14.57
CA LEU A 252 -4.98 1.39 13.70
C LEU A 252 -6.44 1.30 14.15
N LEU A 253 -7.33 1.83 13.32
CA LEU A 253 -8.78 1.73 13.54
C LEU A 253 -9.26 0.41 12.94
N GLU A 254 -10.05 -0.36 13.68
CA GLU A 254 -10.64 -1.61 13.17
C GLU A 254 -11.99 -1.32 12.49
N ASP A 255 -12.88 -0.60 13.15
CA ASP A 255 -14.16 -0.12 12.62
C ASP A 255 -14.47 1.28 13.15
N ILE A 256 -15.31 2.04 12.43
CA ILE A 256 -15.80 3.36 12.87
C ILE A 256 -17.31 3.25 13.16
N GLU A 257 -17.70 3.67 14.36
CA GLU A 257 -19.10 3.69 14.76
C GLU A 257 -19.93 4.58 13.81
N GLY A 258 -21.04 4.02 13.31
CA GLY A 258 -21.93 4.69 12.37
C GLY A 258 -21.52 4.56 10.90
N ALA A 259 -20.40 3.94 10.56
CA ALA A 259 -20.08 3.60 9.16
C ALA A 259 -21.10 2.59 8.61
N LEU A 260 -21.42 2.69 7.31
CA LEU A 260 -22.36 1.78 6.67
C LEU A 260 -21.78 0.38 6.44
N TRP A 261 -20.47 0.27 6.24
CA TRP A 261 -19.76 -1.00 6.09
C TRP A 261 -18.86 -1.25 7.30
N SER A 262 -18.81 -2.49 7.75
CA SER A 262 -17.85 -2.94 8.76
C SER A 262 -16.72 -3.76 8.10
N ARG A 263 -15.53 -3.79 8.71
CA ARG A 263 -14.43 -4.63 8.27
C ARG A 263 -14.86 -6.10 8.20
N THR A 264 -15.47 -6.60 9.26
CA THR A 264 -15.98 -7.97 9.30
C THR A 264 -17.00 -8.26 8.19
N GLY A 265 -17.84 -7.28 7.83
CA GLY A 265 -18.79 -7.39 6.72
C GLY A 265 -18.10 -7.55 5.38
N LEU A 266 -17.08 -6.70 5.10
CA LEU A 266 -16.29 -6.76 3.87
C LEU A 266 -15.48 -8.06 3.76
N ASP A 267 -14.87 -8.52 4.86
CA ASP A 267 -14.10 -9.77 4.86
C ASP A 267 -14.98 -10.99 4.56
N ARG A 268 -16.21 -11.01 5.07
CA ARG A 268 -17.20 -12.05 4.76
C ARG A 268 -17.70 -11.98 3.31
N ALA A 269 -17.66 -10.78 2.70
CA ALA A 269 -18.08 -10.56 1.32
C ALA A 269 -16.94 -10.82 0.32
N ARG A 270 -15.71 -10.98 0.81
CA ARG A 270 -14.52 -11.20 -0.01
C ARG A 270 -14.53 -12.56 -0.69
N VAL A 271 -14.14 -12.58 -1.97
CA VAL A 271 -13.94 -13.80 -2.76
C VAL A 271 -12.56 -13.78 -3.41
N GLY A 272 -11.94 -14.96 -3.58
CA GLY A 272 -10.60 -15.07 -4.15
C GLY A 272 -10.54 -14.82 -5.65
N ALA A 273 -11.63 -15.12 -6.36
CA ALA A 273 -11.73 -14.96 -7.81
C ALA A 273 -13.16 -14.61 -8.22
N ALA A 274 -13.29 -13.86 -9.29
CA ALA A 274 -14.58 -13.54 -9.88
C ALA A 274 -15.16 -14.75 -10.64
N PRO A 275 -16.47 -15.08 -10.51
CA PRO A 275 -17.12 -16.04 -11.37
C PRO A 275 -17.32 -15.44 -12.81
N PRO A 276 -17.82 -16.21 -13.77
CA PRO A 276 -18.22 -15.66 -15.06
C PRO A 276 -19.25 -14.54 -14.91
N MET A 277 -19.03 -13.40 -15.58
CA MET A 277 -19.86 -12.21 -15.48
C MET A 277 -20.92 -12.19 -16.60
N ALA A 278 -22.15 -11.80 -16.24
CA ALA A 278 -23.21 -11.50 -17.19
C ALA A 278 -23.09 -10.08 -17.77
N ARG A 279 -22.55 -9.17 -16.95
CA ARG A 279 -22.38 -7.76 -17.31
C ARG A 279 -21.24 -7.15 -16.49
N ILE A 280 -20.44 -6.27 -17.10
CA ILE A 280 -19.36 -5.53 -16.43
C ILE A 280 -19.54 -4.04 -16.75
N VAL A 281 -19.32 -3.19 -15.76
CA VAL A 281 -19.30 -1.73 -15.93
C VAL A 281 -18.05 -1.12 -15.32
N VAL A 282 -17.60 -0.02 -15.90
CA VAL A 282 -16.58 0.86 -15.32
C VAL A 282 -17.31 2.10 -14.82
N ALA A 283 -17.44 2.26 -13.50
CA ALA A 283 -18.04 3.45 -12.93
C ALA A 283 -16.98 4.52 -12.67
N LEU A 284 -17.32 5.75 -13.04
CA LEU A 284 -16.44 6.91 -12.90
C LEU A 284 -17.17 8.00 -12.14
N ASP A 285 -16.60 8.40 -11.01
CA ASP A 285 -17.03 9.56 -10.23
C ASP A 285 -16.02 10.69 -10.41
N PRO A 286 -16.36 11.75 -11.16
CA PRO A 286 -15.47 12.87 -11.37
C PRO A 286 -15.43 13.75 -10.13
N ALA A 287 -14.24 14.20 -9.73
CA ALA A 287 -14.07 15.18 -8.69
C ALA A 287 -14.87 16.47 -8.95
N ALA A 288 -15.52 17.00 -7.91
CA ALA A 288 -16.44 18.12 -8.01
C ALA A 288 -15.78 19.48 -8.32
N THR A 289 -14.44 19.61 -8.23
CA THR A 289 -13.70 20.87 -8.42
C THR A 289 -12.61 20.76 -9.47
N SER A 290 -12.53 21.80 -10.32
CA SER A 290 -11.54 21.92 -11.40
C SER A 290 -10.21 22.56 -10.98
N HIS A 291 -9.86 22.56 -9.71
CA HIS A 291 -8.61 23.14 -9.23
C HIS A 291 -7.49 22.11 -9.15
N ASP A 292 -6.35 22.46 -9.73
CA ASP A 292 -5.22 21.63 -10.16
C ASP A 292 -4.50 20.75 -9.09
N GLU A 293 -4.93 20.64 -7.85
CA GLU A 293 -4.09 19.99 -6.83
C GLU A 293 -4.76 18.98 -5.89
N SER A 294 -6.07 18.71 -5.90
CA SER A 294 -6.61 18.06 -4.71
C SER A 294 -7.55 16.87 -4.87
N ASP A 295 -8.31 16.71 -5.92
CA ASP A 295 -9.40 15.76 -5.87
C ASP A 295 -9.07 14.42 -6.55
N GLU A 296 -9.47 13.34 -5.88
CA GLU A 296 -9.30 11.99 -6.38
C GLU A 296 -10.42 11.69 -7.39
N MET A 297 -10.10 11.01 -8.49
CA MET A 297 -11.08 10.48 -9.44
C MET A 297 -11.44 9.06 -9.04
N GLY A 298 -12.71 8.81 -8.73
CA GLY A 298 -13.22 7.47 -8.45
C GLY A 298 -13.39 6.66 -9.75
N ILE A 299 -12.70 5.52 -9.87
CA ILE A 299 -12.83 4.60 -11.02
C ILE A 299 -12.89 3.18 -10.50
N ILE A 300 -14.09 2.58 -10.53
CA ILE A 300 -14.31 1.22 -10.05
C ILE A 300 -14.81 0.36 -11.19
N VAL A 301 -14.20 -0.80 -11.38
CA VAL A 301 -14.68 -1.85 -12.26
C VAL A 301 -15.52 -2.83 -11.44
N ALA A 302 -16.77 -3.07 -11.87
CA ALA A 302 -17.63 -4.04 -11.19
C ALA A 302 -18.39 -4.89 -12.22
N GLY A 303 -18.75 -6.10 -11.80
CA GLY A 303 -19.48 -7.06 -12.62
C GLY A 303 -20.69 -7.67 -11.93
N LEU A 304 -21.67 -8.08 -12.70
CA LEU A 304 -22.82 -8.88 -12.28
C LEU A 304 -22.56 -10.33 -12.66
N GLY A 305 -22.57 -11.24 -11.70
CA GLY A 305 -22.38 -12.68 -11.95
C GLY A 305 -23.48 -13.28 -12.82
N GLN A 306 -23.14 -14.26 -13.67
CA GLN A 306 -24.13 -14.92 -14.52
C GLN A 306 -25.13 -15.77 -13.76
N GLN A 307 -24.69 -16.39 -12.67
CA GLN A 307 -25.49 -17.35 -11.95
C GLN A 307 -26.39 -16.69 -10.89
N TYR A 308 -27.57 -17.22 -10.73
CA TYR A 308 -28.43 -16.95 -9.59
C TYR A 308 -27.99 -17.88 -8.45
N ILE A 309 -27.48 -17.31 -7.39
CA ILE A 309 -27.04 -18.04 -6.19
C ILE A 309 -27.76 -17.50 -4.96
N PRO A 310 -27.94 -18.31 -3.90
CA PRO A 310 -28.62 -17.83 -2.71
C PRO A 310 -27.76 -16.81 -1.98
N ASP A 311 -28.37 -15.70 -1.55
CA ASP A 311 -27.78 -14.80 -0.57
C ASP A 311 -27.88 -15.42 0.84
N ARG A 312 -27.38 -14.72 1.86
CA ARG A 312 -27.43 -15.21 3.25
C ARG A 312 -28.83 -15.43 3.81
N ASN A 313 -29.83 -14.79 3.19
CA ASN A 313 -31.25 -14.96 3.54
C ASN A 313 -31.92 -16.07 2.73
N GLY A 314 -31.19 -16.73 1.81
CA GLY A 314 -31.68 -17.78 0.94
C GLY A 314 -32.37 -17.31 -0.33
N PHE A 315 -32.40 -16.00 -0.61
CA PHE A 315 -32.99 -15.47 -1.84
C PHE A 315 -32.06 -15.68 -3.03
N GLN A 316 -32.60 -16.32 -4.09
CA GLN A 316 -31.88 -16.54 -5.33
C GLN A 316 -31.77 -15.23 -6.13
N ARG A 317 -30.55 -14.75 -6.35
CA ARG A 317 -30.28 -13.55 -7.16
C ARG A 317 -28.91 -13.62 -7.82
N GLN A 318 -28.70 -12.78 -8.82
CA GLN A 318 -27.36 -12.53 -9.33
C GLN A 318 -26.60 -11.63 -8.33
N HIS A 319 -25.32 -11.91 -8.11
CA HIS A 319 -24.47 -11.17 -7.17
C HIS A 319 -23.59 -10.18 -7.92
N GLY A 320 -23.30 -9.04 -7.29
CA GLY A 320 -22.38 -8.02 -7.76
C GLY A 320 -20.96 -8.24 -7.22
N TYR A 321 -19.96 -7.87 -8.03
CA TYR A 321 -18.55 -8.08 -7.69
C TYR A 321 -17.74 -6.83 -8.01
N ALA A 322 -17.10 -6.21 -7.04
CA ALA A 322 -16.04 -5.22 -7.31
C ALA A 322 -14.79 -5.95 -7.78
N LEU A 323 -14.39 -5.68 -9.02
CA LEU A 323 -13.31 -6.40 -9.70
C LEU A 323 -11.97 -5.67 -9.58
N ASP A 324 -12.00 -4.33 -9.70
CA ASP A 324 -10.79 -3.51 -9.64
C ASP A 324 -11.08 -2.09 -9.13
N ASP A 325 -10.08 -1.48 -8.50
CA ASP A 325 -10.05 -0.08 -8.10
C ASP A 325 -8.89 0.63 -8.82
N LEU A 326 -9.25 1.45 -9.78
CA LEU A 326 -8.35 2.21 -10.63
C LEU A 326 -8.36 3.71 -10.29
N SER A 327 -8.98 4.06 -9.17
CA SER A 327 -9.10 5.43 -8.68
C SER A 327 -7.73 6.03 -8.37
N GLY A 328 -7.68 7.35 -8.33
CA GLY A 328 -6.46 8.06 -7.95
C GLY A 328 -6.51 9.54 -8.31
N ARG A 329 -5.48 10.26 -7.88
CA ARG A 329 -5.30 11.66 -8.25
C ARG A 329 -4.73 11.74 -9.65
N MET A 330 -5.49 12.27 -10.58
CA MET A 330 -5.08 12.43 -11.95
C MET A 330 -5.90 13.51 -12.66
N PRO A 331 -5.34 14.12 -13.72
CA PRO A 331 -6.13 15.01 -14.57
C PRO A 331 -7.32 14.28 -15.21
N PRO A 332 -8.42 14.98 -15.45
CA PRO A 332 -9.64 14.38 -16.01
C PRO A 332 -9.45 13.62 -17.32
N VAL A 333 -8.59 14.10 -18.20
CA VAL A 333 -8.27 13.41 -19.47
C VAL A 333 -7.58 12.06 -19.21
N GLU A 334 -6.73 11.98 -18.20
CA GLU A 334 -6.08 10.71 -17.82
C GLU A 334 -7.07 9.76 -17.16
N ALA A 335 -8.02 10.27 -16.35
CA ALA A 335 -9.11 9.46 -15.80
C ALA A 335 -9.96 8.84 -16.92
N ALA A 336 -10.33 9.63 -17.93
CA ALA A 336 -11.04 9.13 -19.10
C ALA A 336 -10.24 8.04 -19.84
N ARG A 337 -8.95 8.26 -20.08
CA ARG A 337 -8.07 7.25 -20.72
C ARG A 337 -7.96 5.98 -19.88
N ARG A 338 -7.87 6.09 -18.56
CA ARG A 338 -7.80 4.94 -17.66
C ARG A 338 -9.09 4.16 -17.65
N ALA A 339 -10.23 4.84 -17.61
CA ALA A 339 -11.54 4.20 -17.72
C ALA A 339 -11.74 3.50 -19.08
N ILE A 340 -11.29 4.09 -20.20
CA ILE A 340 -11.33 3.47 -21.53
C ILE A 340 -10.43 2.22 -21.57
N ARG A 341 -9.22 2.28 -21.04
CA ARG A 341 -8.35 1.08 -20.93
C ARG A 341 -9.04 -0.03 -20.14
N ALA A 342 -9.58 0.27 -18.98
CA ALA A 342 -10.32 -0.68 -18.16
C ALA A 342 -11.53 -1.26 -18.88
N TYR A 343 -12.27 -0.43 -19.63
CA TYR A 343 -13.40 -0.87 -20.47
C TYR A 343 -12.98 -1.97 -21.43
N HIS A 344 -11.87 -1.79 -22.15
CA HIS A 344 -11.38 -2.80 -23.10
C HIS A 344 -10.76 -4.03 -22.42
N GLU A 345 -9.93 -3.83 -21.39
CA GLU A 345 -9.24 -4.90 -20.65
C GLU A 345 -10.24 -5.86 -19.98
N HIS A 346 -11.26 -5.31 -19.33
CA HIS A 346 -12.31 -6.09 -18.68
C HIS A 346 -13.46 -6.47 -19.62
N ARG A 347 -13.43 -6.03 -20.89
CA ARG A 347 -14.54 -6.21 -21.84
C ARG A 347 -15.87 -5.72 -21.26
N ALA A 348 -15.83 -4.54 -20.67
CA ALA A 348 -17.00 -3.96 -20.01
C ALA A 348 -18.09 -3.58 -21.01
N ASP A 349 -19.33 -3.60 -20.56
CA ASP A 349 -20.51 -3.26 -21.39
C ASP A 349 -20.75 -1.75 -21.47
N ALA A 350 -20.31 -1.01 -20.45
CA ALA A 350 -20.44 0.44 -20.41
C ALA A 350 -19.44 1.11 -19.47
N ILE A 351 -19.10 2.37 -19.77
CA ILE A 351 -18.60 3.32 -18.78
C ILE A 351 -19.82 4.08 -18.25
N VAL A 352 -19.98 4.13 -16.93
CA VAL A 352 -21.08 4.80 -16.23
C VAL A 352 -20.52 5.95 -15.41
N ALA A 353 -20.98 7.18 -15.62
CA ALA A 353 -20.48 8.34 -14.87
C ALA A 353 -21.62 9.23 -14.33
N GLU A 354 -21.40 9.79 -13.11
CA GLU A 354 -22.33 10.78 -12.54
C GLU A 354 -22.23 12.12 -13.26
N VAL A 355 -23.39 12.74 -13.58
CA VAL A 355 -23.47 13.99 -14.38
C VAL A 355 -23.47 15.24 -13.52
N ASN A 356 -23.59 15.14 -12.20
CA ASN A 356 -23.66 16.28 -11.31
C ASN A 356 -22.33 17.04 -11.26
N ASN A 357 -22.36 18.34 -11.56
CA ASN A 357 -21.23 19.27 -11.44
C ASN A 357 -20.02 19.06 -12.38
N GLY A 358 -20.20 18.54 -13.58
CA GLY A 358 -19.13 18.48 -14.59
C GLY A 358 -19.02 17.19 -15.39
N GLY A 359 -19.84 16.17 -15.13
CA GLY A 359 -19.78 14.89 -15.80
C GLY A 359 -20.11 14.89 -17.30
N GLU A 360 -20.79 15.93 -17.81
CA GLU A 360 -21.04 16.04 -19.27
C GLU A 360 -19.76 16.18 -20.09
N TRP A 361 -18.76 16.87 -19.56
CA TRP A 361 -17.48 17.04 -20.25
C TRP A 361 -16.69 15.72 -20.33
N ILE A 362 -16.75 14.84 -19.33
CA ILE A 362 -16.11 13.51 -19.38
C ILE A 362 -16.65 12.68 -20.53
N GLY A 363 -17.97 12.66 -20.73
CA GLY A 363 -18.58 11.97 -21.86
C GLY A 363 -18.12 12.51 -23.21
N THR A 364 -17.87 13.82 -23.30
CA THR A 364 -17.28 14.43 -24.49
C THR A 364 -15.84 13.96 -24.70
N VAL A 365 -15.01 13.95 -23.64
CA VAL A 365 -13.62 13.50 -23.69
C VAL A 365 -13.55 12.01 -24.05
N VAL A 366 -14.37 11.16 -23.43
CA VAL A 366 -14.44 9.72 -23.76
C VAL A 366 -14.75 9.51 -25.23
N ARG A 367 -15.80 10.16 -25.77
CA ARG A 367 -16.16 10.05 -27.19
C ARG A 367 -15.09 10.60 -28.14
N GLN A 368 -14.34 11.61 -27.75
CA GLN A 368 -13.21 12.14 -28.53
C GLN A 368 -12.04 11.17 -28.58
N ILE A 369 -11.75 10.47 -27.47
CA ILE A 369 -10.66 9.51 -27.40
C ILE A 369 -11.03 8.19 -28.08
N ASP A 370 -12.22 7.67 -27.77
CA ASP A 370 -12.70 6.41 -28.33
C ASP A 370 -14.24 6.44 -28.51
N PRO A 371 -14.72 6.67 -29.75
CA PRO A 371 -16.14 6.72 -30.03
C PRO A 371 -16.83 5.35 -29.97
N THR A 372 -16.09 4.24 -29.84
CA THR A 372 -16.66 2.88 -29.79
C THR A 372 -17.10 2.49 -28.39
N VAL A 373 -16.67 3.26 -27.34
CA VAL A 373 -17.03 3.01 -25.97
C VAL A 373 -18.50 3.36 -25.70
N HIS A 374 -19.23 2.42 -25.14
CA HIS A 374 -20.57 2.67 -24.66
C HIS A 374 -20.55 3.48 -23.38
N TYR A 375 -20.77 4.79 -23.50
CA TYR A 375 -20.78 5.73 -22.36
C TYR A 375 -22.21 6.05 -21.93
N ARG A 376 -22.49 5.88 -20.64
CA ARG A 376 -23.78 6.20 -20.03
C ARG A 376 -23.62 7.18 -18.87
N THR A 377 -24.56 8.10 -18.77
CA THR A 377 -24.65 9.02 -17.63
C THR A 377 -25.69 8.53 -16.63
N VAL A 378 -25.40 8.76 -15.35
CA VAL A 378 -26.34 8.57 -14.25
C VAL A 378 -26.54 9.88 -13.53
N THR A 379 -27.77 10.14 -13.08
CA THR A 379 -28.12 11.37 -12.37
C THR A 379 -28.51 11.04 -10.94
N ALA A 380 -27.90 11.74 -9.98
CA ALA A 380 -28.28 11.62 -8.57
C ALA A 380 -29.67 12.22 -8.33
N SER A 381 -30.70 11.40 -8.30
CA SER A 381 -32.06 11.79 -7.90
C SER A 381 -32.28 11.75 -6.39
N ARG A 382 -31.35 11.16 -5.62
CA ARG A 382 -31.41 10.99 -4.17
C ARG A 382 -30.08 11.36 -3.53
N GLY A 383 -30.10 11.73 -2.24
CA GLY A 383 -28.87 12.02 -1.48
C GLY A 383 -27.90 10.85 -1.42
N LYS A 384 -26.62 11.13 -1.22
CA LYS A 384 -25.51 10.13 -1.20
C LYS A 384 -25.78 8.99 -0.22
N VAL A 385 -26.26 9.28 0.98
CA VAL A 385 -26.61 8.28 2.01
C VAL A 385 -27.67 7.30 1.49
N THR A 386 -28.77 7.83 0.96
CA THR A 386 -29.90 7.02 0.45
C THR A 386 -29.51 6.10 -0.71
N ARG A 387 -28.42 6.41 -1.43
CA ARG A 387 -27.86 5.52 -2.50
C ARG A 387 -26.89 4.49 -1.90
N ALA A 388 -26.13 4.85 -0.90
CA ALA A 388 -25.13 3.97 -0.29
C ALA A 388 -25.75 2.88 0.58
N GLU A 389 -26.81 3.19 1.36
CA GLU A 389 -27.49 2.24 2.24
C GLU A 389 -27.93 0.95 1.55
N PRO A 390 -28.61 0.96 0.37
CA PRO A 390 -28.98 -0.28 -0.31
C PRO A 390 -27.77 -1.11 -0.75
N VAL A 391 -26.67 -0.47 -1.15
CA VAL A 391 -25.43 -1.17 -1.56
C VAL A 391 -24.75 -1.81 -0.32
N ALA A 392 -24.73 -1.11 0.81
CA ALA A 392 -24.25 -1.67 2.07
C ALA A 392 -25.09 -2.89 2.49
N ALA A 393 -26.40 -2.79 2.37
CA ALA A 393 -27.30 -3.92 2.66
C ALA A 393 -27.04 -5.14 1.75
N LEU A 394 -26.72 -4.94 0.45
CA LEU A 394 -26.31 -6.04 -0.43
C LEU A 394 -25.04 -6.74 0.07
N THR A 395 -24.07 -5.98 0.59
CA THR A 395 -22.84 -6.54 1.19
C THR A 395 -23.16 -7.38 2.43
N GLU A 396 -24.00 -6.88 3.33
CA GLU A 396 -24.42 -7.60 4.52
C GLU A 396 -25.21 -8.87 4.20
N GLN A 397 -26.07 -8.81 3.18
CA GLN A 397 -26.84 -9.95 2.66
C GLN A 397 -25.97 -10.97 1.92
N GLY A 398 -24.70 -10.67 1.66
CA GLY A 398 -23.79 -11.53 0.91
C GLY A 398 -24.11 -11.60 -0.58
N SER A 399 -24.70 -10.54 -1.16
CA SER A 399 -25.01 -10.39 -2.58
C SER A 399 -24.05 -9.43 -3.29
N ALA A 400 -23.26 -8.64 -2.56
CA ALA A 400 -22.20 -7.80 -3.11
C ALA A 400 -20.85 -8.24 -2.54
N HIS A 401 -19.85 -8.41 -3.41
CA HIS A 401 -18.56 -9.00 -3.10
C HIS A 401 -17.39 -8.10 -3.52
N ILE A 402 -16.25 -8.31 -2.86
CA ILE A 402 -14.95 -7.73 -3.28
C ILE A 402 -14.06 -8.89 -3.75
N VAL A 403 -13.52 -8.77 -4.95
CA VAL A 403 -12.60 -9.77 -5.51
C VAL A 403 -11.17 -9.44 -5.10
N GLY A 404 -10.53 -10.37 -4.40
CA GLY A 404 -9.19 -10.15 -3.86
C GLY A 404 -9.17 -9.07 -2.78
N SER A 405 -8.28 -8.09 -2.90
CA SER A 405 -8.13 -6.96 -1.97
C SER A 405 -8.11 -5.63 -2.71
N LEU A 406 -8.98 -4.71 -2.30
CA LEU A 406 -9.08 -3.34 -2.82
C LEU A 406 -8.87 -2.35 -1.64
N PRO A 407 -7.65 -2.23 -1.11
CA PRO A 407 -7.39 -1.64 0.21
C PRO A 407 -7.86 -0.19 0.35
N ASP A 408 -7.73 0.63 -0.69
CA ASP A 408 -8.13 2.03 -0.64
C ASP A 408 -9.65 2.20 -0.71
N LEU A 409 -10.33 1.39 -1.53
CA LEU A 409 -11.80 1.32 -1.55
C LEU A 409 -12.33 0.83 -0.20
N GLU A 410 -11.78 -0.27 0.31
CA GLU A 410 -12.19 -0.87 1.57
C GLU A 410 -12.01 0.08 2.76
N GLU A 411 -10.92 0.85 2.77
CA GLU A 411 -10.70 1.90 3.78
C GLU A 411 -11.81 2.95 3.73
N GLN A 412 -12.14 3.48 2.54
CA GLN A 412 -13.21 4.45 2.40
C GLN A 412 -14.57 3.89 2.84
N LEU A 413 -14.87 2.64 2.50
CA LEU A 413 -16.13 1.98 2.89
C LEU A 413 -16.27 1.87 4.41
N VAL A 414 -15.23 1.42 5.14
CA VAL A 414 -15.32 1.21 6.60
C VAL A 414 -15.10 2.47 7.43
N THR A 415 -14.64 3.56 6.82
CA THR A 415 -14.37 4.82 7.53
C THR A 415 -15.41 5.90 7.26
N TRP A 416 -16.14 5.80 6.15
CA TRP A 416 -17.17 6.80 5.82
C TRP A 416 -18.44 6.61 6.65
N VAL A 417 -18.92 7.72 7.19
CA VAL A 417 -20.15 7.75 7.97
C VAL A 417 -21.16 8.69 7.29
N PRO A 418 -22.44 8.31 7.22
CA PRO A 418 -23.50 9.18 6.76
C PRO A 418 -23.46 10.58 7.39
N GLY A 419 -23.41 11.61 6.52
CA GLY A 419 -23.28 13.02 6.94
C GLY A 419 -21.87 13.60 6.71
N ASP A 420 -20.85 12.78 6.53
CA ASP A 420 -19.53 13.24 6.10
C ASP A 420 -19.49 13.48 4.58
N ALA A 421 -18.47 14.21 4.11
CA ALA A 421 -18.19 14.31 2.68
C ALA A 421 -17.92 12.90 2.13
N SER A 422 -18.61 12.50 1.06
CA SER A 422 -18.47 11.17 0.48
C SER A 422 -17.18 11.10 -0.35
N PRO A 423 -16.34 10.07 -0.13
CA PRO A 423 -15.12 9.87 -0.90
C PRO A 423 -15.41 9.33 -2.31
N ASP A 424 -14.60 9.70 -3.29
CA ASP A 424 -14.84 9.44 -4.72
C ASP A 424 -14.84 7.95 -5.09
N ARG A 425 -13.98 7.11 -4.46
CA ARG A 425 -13.99 5.66 -4.68
C ARG A 425 -15.29 5.02 -4.20
N LEU A 426 -15.75 5.42 -3.01
CA LEU A 426 -17.01 4.96 -2.45
C LEU A 426 -18.18 5.32 -3.38
N ASP A 427 -18.22 6.57 -3.86
CA ASP A 427 -19.29 7.00 -4.77
C ASP A 427 -19.24 6.23 -6.09
N ALA A 428 -18.07 6.01 -6.70
CA ALA A 428 -17.92 5.17 -7.90
C ALA A 428 -18.37 3.72 -7.65
N TYR A 429 -18.03 3.13 -6.50
CA TYR A 429 -18.47 1.79 -6.11
C TYR A 429 -19.98 1.70 -5.96
N VAL A 430 -20.58 2.69 -5.28
CA VAL A 430 -22.02 2.77 -5.09
C VAL A 430 -22.74 2.89 -6.45
N TRP A 431 -22.21 3.71 -7.37
CA TRP A 431 -22.77 3.83 -8.71
C TRP A 431 -22.67 2.53 -9.50
N ALA A 432 -21.53 1.85 -9.47
CA ALA A 432 -21.33 0.58 -10.16
C ALA A 432 -22.35 -0.48 -9.73
N LEU A 433 -22.49 -0.69 -8.42
CA LEU A 433 -23.42 -1.69 -7.91
C LEU A 433 -24.88 -1.25 -8.01
N THR A 434 -25.17 0.04 -7.93
CA THR A 434 -26.53 0.54 -8.20
C THR A 434 -26.95 0.25 -9.63
N ASP A 435 -26.07 0.49 -10.60
CA ASP A 435 -26.33 0.22 -12.03
C ASP A 435 -26.52 -1.27 -12.33
N LEU A 436 -25.70 -2.11 -11.70
CA LEU A 436 -25.72 -3.56 -11.93
C LEU A 436 -26.87 -4.28 -11.24
N MET A 437 -27.26 -3.84 -10.03
CA MET A 437 -28.12 -4.64 -9.15
C MET A 437 -29.41 -3.95 -8.71
N LEU A 438 -29.48 -2.61 -8.70
CA LEU A 438 -30.57 -1.86 -8.13
C LEU A 438 -31.37 -1.04 -9.15
N ALA A 439 -30.80 -0.79 -10.35
CA ALA A 439 -31.52 -0.13 -11.41
C ALA A 439 -32.61 -1.06 -11.96
N PRO A 440 -33.84 -0.57 -12.20
CA PRO A 440 -34.87 -1.38 -12.83
C PRO A 440 -34.43 -1.80 -14.24
N ALA A 441 -34.66 -3.06 -14.60
CA ALA A 441 -34.29 -3.68 -15.89
C ALA A 441 -34.80 -2.97 -17.15
N GLY A 442 -35.53 -1.86 -17.00
CA GLY A 442 -36.17 -1.10 -18.10
C GLY A 442 -35.51 0.24 -18.45
N ASN A 443 -34.48 0.73 -17.73
CA ASN A 443 -33.82 2.01 -18.05
C ASN A 443 -32.61 1.85 -18.99
N LEU A 444 -32.67 0.92 -19.91
CA LEU A 444 -31.79 0.83 -21.07
C LEU A 444 -32.26 1.80 -22.20
N ALA A 445 -32.63 3.02 -21.86
CA ALA A 445 -32.86 4.06 -22.86
C ALA A 445 -31.49 4.44 -23.46
N ALA A 446 -31.15 3.77 -24.54
CA ALA A 446 -30.15 4.23 -25.48
C ALA A 446 -30.56 5.63 -25.95
N VAL A 447 -29.75 6.64 -25.67
CA VAL A 447 -29.71 7.84 -26.48
C VAL A 447 -28.75 7.51 -27.63
N ALA A 448 -29.34 7.30 -28.80
CA ALA A 448 -28.65 7.13 -30.07
C ALA A 448 -27.86 8.40 -30.44
#